data_9d7c74333f773997e2dcf22c180b899d
#
_entry.id   9d7c74333f773997e2dcf22c180b899d
#
_cell.length_a   1.000
_cell.length_b   1.000
_cell.length_c   1.000
_cell.angle_alpha   90.00
_cell.angle_beta   90.00
_cell.angle_gamma   90.00
#
_symmetry.space_group_name_H-M   'P 1'
#
loop_
_entity.id
_entity.type
_entity.pdbx_description
1 polymer ?
#
loop_
_entity_poly.entity_id
_entity_poly.type
_entity_poly.pdbx_seq_one_letter_code
_entity_poly.pdbx_strand_id
1 'polypeptide(L)'
;MNKTIHFLTVSIQTIIFFVGLWAVSTNASHHLEYLRPTGSLPPHIVGLFRNFSVFQQSPSGEYLVFDRGAQLVYRVDRQSESATEIVNIGPEAGRILGASAFDLGPDGRFVVADAPNGRERVQIFDAKGKRLSSFRIPGQAAPRVTLGNIVLNGVGSLAFTGDTILMNQPELGGLITKFSLRGQPYHTFGTFRQTGHEADRNLHLALNSGLPLTNSAGNYYFVFQTGRPMFRKYDASGNQLFERHIEGIEIDSLVNNLPTIWPRKTDADGGSLPVVPPSIRTAAIDQSGNLWVALSVPFLYVYDATGEKIRTIRLDAAGLVSVSSLYFPDDNKTMLVAPGGYEFTVW
;
A
#
# COMPACT_ATOMS: atom_id res chain seq x y z
N MET A 1 -88.24 -36.30 -17.22
CA MET A 1 -87.73 -35.13 -17.97
C MET A 1 -86.47 -34.63 -17.24
N ASN A 2 -85.31 -35.20 -17.61
CA ASN A 2 -84.02 -34.85 -17.03
C ASN A 2 -83.18 -34.12 -18.08
N LYS A 3 -82.78 -32.90 -17.77
CA LYS A 3 -81.86 -32.13 -18.58
C LYS A 3 -80.48 -32.26 -17.93
N THR A 4 -79.59 -32.92 -18.63
CA THR A 4 -78.17 -33.05 -18.25
C THR A 4 -77.43 -31.81 -18.81
N ILE A 5 -76.77 -31.05 -17.92
CA ILE A 5 -75.89 -29.90 -18.30
C ILE A 5 -74.47 -30.39 -18.33
N HIS A 6 -73.82 -30.37 -19.52
CA HIS A 6 -72.41 -30.60 -19.69
C HIS A 6 -71.59 -29.31 -19.33
N PHE A 7 -70.75 -29.39 -18.34
CA PHE A 7 -69.70 -28.36 -18.09
C PHE A 7 -68.49 -28.67 -18.98
N LEU A 8 -68.12 -27.73 -19.80
CA LEU A 8 -66.90 -27.75 -20.63
C LEU A 8 -65.80 -27.12 -19.72
N THR A 9 -64.82 -27.92 -19.29
CA THR A 9 -63.61 -27.44 -18.60
C THR A 9 -62.57 -27.08 -19.67
N VAL A 10 -62.29 -25.78 -19.78
CA VAL A 10 -61.18 -25.25 -20.60
C VAL A 10 -59.91 -25.23 -19.73
N SER A 11 -58.97 -26.08 -20.04
CA SER A 11 -57.63 -26.09 -19.43
C SER A 11 -56.76 -25.02 -20.12
N ILE A 12 -56.43 -23.99 -19.41
CA ILE A 12 -55.44 -23.00 -19.85
C ILE A 12 -54.06 -23.54 -19.44
N GLN A 13 -53.27 -24.02 -20.40
CA GLN A 13 -51.84 -24.32 -20.19
C GLN A 13 -51.06 -23.02 -20.30
N THR A 14 -50.56 -22.55 -19.15
CA THR A 14 -49.61 -21.44 -19.05
C THR A 14 -48.26 -21.96 -19.47
N ILE A 15 -47.76 -21.63 -20.63
CA ILE A 15 -46.40 -21.89 -21.07
C ILE A 15 -45.52 -20.80 -20.46
N ILE A 16 -44.73 -21.16 -19.42
CA ILE A 16 -43.70 -20.29 -18.86
C ILE A 16 -42.45 -20.41 -19.72
N PHE A 17 -42.19 -19.38 -20.53
CA PHE A 17 -40.91 -19.21 -21.23
C PHE A 17 -39.82 -18.81 -20.21
N PHE A 18 -38.97 -19.74 -19.81
CA PHE A 18 -37.71 -19.44 -19.14
C PHE A 18 -36.73 -18.85 -20.20
N VAL A 19 -36.65 -17.54 -20.28
CA VAL A 19 -35.54 -16.86 -20.96
C VAL A 19 -34.34 -16.94 -20.01
N GLY A 20 -33.50 -17.95 -20.19
CA GLY A 20 -32.21 -18.03 -19.53
C GLY A 20 -31.33 -16.88 -20.04
N LEU A 21 -31.16 -15.83 -19.24
CA LEU A 21 -30.09 -14.86 -19.44
C LEU A 21 -28.74 -15.60 -19.21
N TRP A 22 -28.15 -16.03 -20.31
CA TRP A 22 -26.73 -16.37 -20.29
C TRP A 22 -25.98 -15.06 -20.13
N ALA A 23 -25.55 -14.78 -18.91
CA ALA A 23 -24.49 -13.77 -18.65
C ALA A 23 -23.24 -14.28 -19.36
N VAL A 24 -23.00 -13.79 -20.57
CA VAL A 24 -21.74 -13.94 -21.27
C VAL A 24 -20.76 -13.13 -20.40
N SER A 25 -20.04 -13.82 -19.52
CA SER A 25 -18.86 -13.26 -18.86
C SER A 25 -17.85 -12.98 -19.97
N THR A 26 -17.86 -11.76 -20.48
CA THR A 26 -16.77 -11.27 -21.31
C THR A 26 -15.55 -11.21 -20.39
N ASN A 27 -14.74 -12.25 -20.44
CA ASN A 27 -13.36 -12.14 -20.01
C ASN A 27 -12.72 -11.06 -20.88
N ALA A 28 -12.83 -9.81 -20.46
CA ALA A 28 -12.04 -8.74 -21.02
C ALA A 28 -10.58 -9.15 -20.79
N SER A 29 -9.90 -9.63 -21.81
CA SER A 29 -8.47 -9.80 -21.79
C SER A 29 -7.90 -8.42 -21.57
N HIS A 30 -7.55 -8.09 -20.30
CA HIS A 30 -6.93 -6.82 -20.00
C HIS A 30 -5.61 -6.77 -20.75
N HIS A 31 -5.58 -5.95 -21.78
CA HIS A 31 -4.39 -5.74 -22.60
C HIS A 31 -3.26 -5.22 -21.69
N LEU A 32 -2.10 -5.85 -21.79
CA LEU A 32 -0.89 -5.37 -21.09
C LEU A 32 -0.48 -4.02 -21.67
N GLU A 33 -0.48 -3.01 -20.82
CA GLU A 33 -0.07 -1.66 -21.18
C GLU A 33 1.39 -1.42 -20.83
N TYR A 34 2.09 -0.67 -21.66
CA TYR A 34 3.46 -0.23 -21.41
C TYR A 34 3.47 1.28 -21.21
N LEU A 35 3.83 1.74 -20.03
CA LEU A 35 4.01 3.17 -19.76
C LEU A 35 5.50 3.51 -19.79
N ARG A 36 5.82 4.56 -20.54
CA ARG A 36 7.15 5.17 -20.56
C ARG A 36 7.17 6.44 -19.73
N PRO A 37 8.30 6.74 -19.06
CA PRO A 37 8.39 7.98 -18.30
C PRO A 37 8.28 9.19 -19.23
N THR A 38 7.51 10.18 -18.80
CA THR A 38 7.38 11.49 -19.44
C THR A 38 8.35 12.50 -18.86
N GLY A 39 8.91 12.21 -17.68
CA GLY A 39 9.92 12.98 -16.98
C GLY A 39 10.70 12.15 -16.00
N SER A 40 11.79 12.71 -15.49
CA SER A 40 12.56 12.13 -14.39
C SER A 40 13.40 13.22 -13.71
N LEU A 41 13.80 12.96 -12.47
CA LEU A 41 14.85 13.75 -11.85
C LEU A 41 16.16 13.62 -12.63
N PRO A 42 16.95 14.71 -12.75
CA PRO A 42 18.24 14.67 -13.43
C PRO A 42 19.21 13.67 -12.79
N PRO A 43 20.11 13.06 -13.57
CA PRO A 43 21.05 12.06 -13.05
C PRO A 43 21.95 12.56 -11.92
N HIS A 44 22.32 13.85 -11.92
CA HIS A 44 23.15 14.43 -10.86
C HIS A 44 22.40 14.54 -9.51
N ILE A 45 21.07 14.67 -9.55
CA ILE A 45 20.21 14.63 -8.36
C ILE A 45 20.01 13.19 -7.89
N VAL A 46 19.63 12.27 -8.81
CA VAL A 46 19.42 10.87 -8.49
C VAL A 46 20.69 10.22 -7.93
N GLY A 47 21.86 10.62 -8.44
CA GLY A 47 23.15 10.15 -7.97
C GLY A 47 23.53 10.52 -6.53
N LEU A 48 22.82 11.44 -5.89
CA LEU A 48 23.02 11.79 -4.49
C LEU A 48 22.44 10.72 -3.52
N PHE A 49 21.47 9.92 -3.99
CA PHE A 49 20.71 9.03 -3.14
C PHE A 49 21.32 7.61 -3.11
N ARG A 50 21.43 7.03 -1.90
CA ARG A 50 21.92 5.65 -1.71
C ARG A 50 20.82 4.61 -1.91
N ASN A 51 19.62 4.90 -1.40
CA ASN A 51 18.44 4.06 -1.54
C ASN A 51 17.21 4.95 -1.65
N PHE A 52 16.93 5.40 -2.86
CA PHE A 52 15.80 6.22 -3.22
C PHE A 52 14.50 5.42 -3.02
N SER A 53 13.89 5.56 -1.85
CA SER A 53 12.78 4.70 -1.42
C SER A 53 11.41 5.31 -1.63
N VAL A 54 11.26 6.63 -1.44
CA VAL A 54 10.00 7.34 -1.63
C VAL A 54 10.23 8.63 -2.41
N PHE A 55 9.29 8.93 -3.33
CA PHE A 55 9.29 10.13 -4.16
C PHE A 55 7.88 10.71 -4.18
N GLN A 56 7.71 11.89 -3.56
CA GLN A 56 6.41 12.55 -3.42
C GLN A 56 6.56 14.05 -3.71
N GLN A 57 5.47 14.70 -4.09
CA GLN A 57 5.44 16.14 -4.39
C GLN A 57 4.62 16.89 -3.34
N SER A 58 5.20 17.94 -2.79
CA SER A 58 4.51 18.84 -1.86
C SER A 58 3.49 19.73 -2.58
N PRO A 59 2.52 20.32 -1.86
CA PRO A 59 1.59 21.28 -2.44
C PRO A 59 2.27 22.52 -3.04
N SER A 60 3.49 22.85 -2.61
CA SER A 60 4.29 23.93 -3.21
C SER A 60 4.95 23.53 -4.54
N GLY A 61 4.85 22.24 -4.94
CA GLY A 61 5.42 21.67 -6.16
C GLY A 61 6.88 21.25 -6.03
N GLU A 62 7.50 21.38 -4.85
CA GLU A 62 8.81 20.81 -4.54
C GLU A 62 8.70 19.31 -4.34
N TYR A 63 9.74 18.56 -4.66
CA TYR A 63 9.73 17.11 -4.40
C TYR A 63 10.38 16.80 -3.05
N LEU A 64 9.81 15.81 -2.36
CA LEU A 64 10.40 15.18 -1.19
C LEU A 64 10.89 13.78 -1.55
N VAL A 65 12.14 13.52 -1.20
CA VAL A 65 12.79 12.22 -1.40
C VAL A 65 13.19 11.66 -0.04
N PHE A 66 12.70 10.47 0.26
CA PHE A 66 13.18 9.71 1.42
C PHE A 66 14.23 8.71 0.95
N ASP A 67 15.47 8.92 1.40
CA ASP A 67 16.59 8.00 1.23
C ASP A 67 16.72 7.12 2.46
N ARG A 68 16.15 5.92 2.39
CA ARG A 68 16.22 4.97 3.50
C ARG A 68 17.64 4.49 3.76
N GLY A 69 18.46 4.35 2.73
CA GLY A 69 19.83 3.86 2.85
C GLY A 69 20.75 4.87 3.54
N ALA A 70 20.58 6.14 3.24
CA ALA A 70 21.33 7.23 3.88
C ALA A 70 20.69 7.70 5.19
N GLN A 71 19.43 7.33 5.44
CA GLN A 71 18.65 7.82 6.59
C GLN A 71 18.50 9.37 6.54
N LEU A 72 18.05 9.86 5.39
CA LEU A 72 17.92 11.27 5.09
C LEU A 72 16.57 11.56 4.42
N VAL A 73 16.08 12.78 4.61
CA VAL A 73 15.01 13.34 3.78
C VAL A 73 15.57 14.54 3.02
N TYR A 74 15.40 14.50 1.71
CA TYR A 74 15.78 15.60 0.84
C TYR A 74 14.55 16.35 0.34
N ARG A 75 14.72 17.64 0.16
CA ARG A 75 13.84 18.50 -0.63
C ARG A 75 14.56 18.85 -1.93
N VAL A 76 13.91 18.54 -3.05
CA VAL A 76 14.39 18.87 -4.40
C VAL A 76 13.53 20.01 -4.92
N ASP A 77 14.16 21.08 -5.46
CA ASP A 77 13.42 22.22 -5.99
C ASP A 77 12.57 21.84 -7.23
N ARG A 78 11.60 22.71 -7.58
CA ARG A 78 10.68 22.44 -8.71
C ARG A 78 11.38 22.25 -10.04
N GLN A 79 12.49 22.93 -10.26
CA GLN A 79 13.29 22.85 -11.46
C GLN A 79 14.21 21.64 -11.47
N SER A 80 14.28 20.93 -10.33
CA SER A 80 15.17 19.78 -10.12
C SER A 80 16.66 20.11 -10.30
N GLU A 81 17.05 21.36 -10.02
CA GLU A 81 18.43 21.82 -10.14
C GLU A 81 19.25 21.53 -8.89
N SER A 82 18.58 21.49 -7.72
CA SER A 82 19.24 21.28 -6.44
C SER A 82 18.44 20.38 -5.50
N ALA A 83 19.16 19.67 -4.63
CA ALA A 83 18.60 18.90 -3.53
C ALA A 83 19.22 19.35 -2.21
N THR A 84 18.39 19.58 -1.20
CA THR A 84 18.78 20.00 0.14
C THR A 84 18.38 18.95 1.16
N GLU A 85 19.29 18.54 2.02
CA GLU A 85 19.01 17.70 3.17
C GLU A 85 18.18 18.49 4.19
N ILE A 86 16.94 18.07 4.45
CA ILE A 86 16.05 18.72 5.41
C ILE A 86 15.86 17.92 6.70
N VAL A 87 16.14 16.61 6.67
CA VAL A 87 16.22 15.78 7.88
C VAL A 87 17.46 14.89 7.78
N ASN A 88 18.30 14.94 8.81
CA ASN A 88 19.59 14.24 8.85
C ASN A 88 19.54 12.98 9.70
N ILE A 89 20.55 12.12 9.51
CA ILE A 89 20.75 10.92 10.31
C ILE A 89 21.11 11.26 11.77
N GLY A 90 20.53 10.51 12.70
CA GLY A 90 20.86 10.59 14.13
C GLY A 90 19.74 10.07 15.02
N PRO A 91 20.07 9.66 16.27
CA PRO A 91 19.08 9.18 17.22
C PRO A 91 18.28 10.31 17.90
N GLU A 92 18.75 11.57 17.80
CA GLU A 92 18.17 12.72 18.48
C GLU A 92 16.79 13.08 17.88
N ALA A 93 16.03 13.85 18.61
CA ALA A 93 14.78 14.39 18.14
C ALA A 93 15.00 15.38 16.96
N GLY A 94 14.27 15.19 15.87
CA GLY A 94 14.46 15.95 14.63
C GLY A 94 15.48 15.35 13.66
N ARG A 95 16.10 14.23 14.04
CA ARG A 95 16.94 13.38 13.19
C ARG A 95 16.33 11.99 13.10
N ILE A 96 16.73 11.17 12.14
CA ILE A 96 16.17 9.83 11.90
C ILE A 96 17.26 8.77 11.95
N LEU A 97 16.95 7.62 12.58
CA LEU A 97 17.84 6.46 12.66
C LEU A 97 17.01 5.18 12.66
N GLY A 98 17.33 4.26 11.74
CA GLY A 98 16.54 3.05 11.53
C GLY A 98 15.15 3.37 10.93
N ALA A 99 15.09 4.39 10.08
CA ALA A 99 13.83 4.83 9.47
C ALA A 99 13.24 3.77 8.54
N SER A 100 11.95 3.51 8.71
CA SER A 100 11.23 2.42 8.05
C SER A 100 10.11 2.88 7.13
N ALA A 101 9.43 3.99 7.46
CA ALA A 101 8.32 4.51 6.69
C ALA A 101 8.35 6.04 6.63
N PHE A 102 7.79 6.58 5.56
CA PHE A 102 7.68 8.00 5.28
C PHE A 102 6.36 8.25 4.54
N ASP A 103 5.68 9.33 4.85
CA ASP A 103 4.57 9.81 4.05
C ASP A 103 4.38 11.34 4.18
N LEU A 104 3.92 11.96 3.10
CA LEU A 104 3.66 13.40 2.97
C LEU A 104 2.15 13.65 3.09
N GLY A 105 1.79 14.54 3.98
CA GLY A 105 0.41 15.00 4.12
C GLY A 105 0.01 16.08 3.11
N PRO A 106 -1.29 16.30 2.94
CA PRO A 106 -1.83 17.24 1.96
C PRO A 106 -1.52 18.71 2.29
N ASP A 107 -1.07 19.02 3.49
CA ASP A 107 -0.67 20.35 3.94
C ASP A 107 0.87 20.60 3.87
N GLY A 108 1.61 19.68 3.28
CA GLY A 108 3.06 19.74 3.14
C GLY A 108 3.84 19.31 4.39
N ARG A 109 3.18 19.00 5.51
CA ARG A 109 3.81 18.30 6.63
C ARG A 109 4.07 16.85 6.24
N PHE A 110 5.10 16.25 6.80
CA PHE A 110 5.38 14.84 6.56
C PHE A 110 5.70 14.10 7.85
N VAL A 111 5.59 12.79 7.81
CA VAL A 111 5.86 11.90 8.92
C VAL A 111 6.94 10.89 8.55
N VAL A 112 7.77 10.57 9.55
CA VAL A 112 8.77 9.51 9.45
C VAL A 112 8.61 8.57 10.64
N ALA A 113 8.50 7.28 10.36
CA ALA A 113 8.66 6.26 11.38
C ALA A 113 10.11 5.80 11.40
N ASP A 114 10.74 5.82 12.57
CA ASP A 114 12.13 5.39 12.78
C ASP A 114 12.27 4.60 14.08
N ALA A 115 13.41 3.96 14.29
CA ALA A 115 13.64 3.11 15.45
C ALA A 115 15.04 3.32 16.05
N PRO A 116 15.36 4.52 16.58
CA PRO A 116 16.63 4.77 17.23
C PRO A 116 16.81 3.82 18.43
N ASN A 117 17.94 3.12 18.46
CA ASN A 117 18.25 2.12 19.50
C ASN A 117 17.16 1.02 19.63
N GLY A 118 16.55 0.63 18.49
CA GLY A 118 15.51 -0.40 18.45
C GLY A 118 14.15 0.02 19.03
N ARG A 119 13.97 1.29 19.39
CA ARG A 119 12.70 1.81 19.93
C ARG A 119 11.96 2.59 18.87
N GLU A 120 10.81 2.10 18.49
CA GLU A 120 9.98 2.71 17.45
C GLU A 120 9.41 4.06 17.88
N ARG A 121 9.54 5.00 16.97
CA ARG A 121 9.07 6.37 17.13
C ARG A 121 8.49 6.86 15.81
N VAL A 122 7.47 7.72 15.89
CA VAL A 122 6.98 8.51 14.77
C VAL A 122 7.30 9.96 15.03
N GLN A 123 7.84 10.64 14.05
CA GLN A 123 8.15 12.07 14.08
C GLN A 123 7.38 12.80 13.00
N ILE A 124 6.85 13.98 13.31
CA ILE A 124 6.11 14.85 12.42
C ILE A 124 6.95 16.10 12.17
N PHE A 125 7.11 16.44 10.91
CA PHE A 125 7.92 17.56 10.45
C PHE A 125 7.08 18.55 9.63
N ASP A 126 7.48 19.81 9.63
CA ASP A 126 6.99 20.78 8.66
C ASP A 126 7.68 20.59 7.30
N ALA A 127 7.21 21.31 6.27
CA ALA A 127 7.75 21.25 4.92
C ALA A 127 9.25 21.62 4.82
N LYS A 128 9.82 22.25 5.85
CA LYS A 128 11.25 22.63 5.92
C LYS A 128 12.10 21.64 6.67
N GLY A 129 11.51 20.52 7.15
CA GLY A 129 12.22 19.53 7.94
C GLY A 129 12.38 19.87 9.42
N LYS A 130 11.72 20.92 9.92
CA LYS A 130 11.69 21.21 11.34
C LYS A 130 10.72 20.28 12.03
N ARG A 131 11.17 19.54 13.05
CA ARG A 131 10.33 18.68 13.85
C ARG A 131 9.26 19.47 14.60
N LEU A 132 8.01 19.10 14.43
CA LEU A 132 6.85 19.67 15.12
C LEU A 132 6.51 18.86 16.38
N SER A 133 6.45 17.54 16.26
CA SER A 133 6.15 16.63 17.36
C SER A 133 6.74 15.25 17.14
N SER A 134 6.71 14.42 18.16
CA SER A 134 7.07 13.00 18.06
C SER A 134 6.41 12.22 19.19
N PHE A 135 6.16 10.94 18.93
CA PHE A 135 5.69 10.00 19.92
C PHE A 135 6.34 8.63 19.75
N ARG A 136 6.36 7.85 20.81
CA ARG A 136 6.77 6.44 20.74
C ARG A 136 5.56 5.56 20.47
N ILE A 137 5.76 4.53 19.68
CA ILE A 137 4.72 3.54 19.42
C ILE A 137 4.65 2.62 20.63
N PRO A 138 3.46 2.44 21.24
CA PRO A 138 3.31 1.52 22.36
C PRO A 138 3.40 0.07 21.91
N GLY A 139 3.92 -0.82 22.75
CA GLY A 139 3.97 -2.25 22.52
C GLY A 139 5.31 -2.78 22.01
N GLN A 140 5.32 -4.02 21.59
CA GLN A 140 6.48 -4.64 20.95
C GLN A 140 6.57 -4.20 19.50
N ALA A 141 7.77 -4.25 18.94
CA ALA A 141 8.00 -3.98 17.54
C ALA A 141 7.06 -4.84 16.66
N ALA A 142 6.43 -4.22 15.66
CA ALA A 142 5.63 -4.95 14.69
C ALA A 142 6.46 -6.06 14.02
N PRO A 143 5.84 -7.09 13.49
CA PRO A 143 6.55 -8.21 12.88
C PRO A 143 7.45 -7.72 11.76
N ARG A 144 8.62 -8.32 11.67
CA ARG A 144 9.63 -7.97 10.66
C ARG A 144 9.20 -8.49 9.31
N VAL A 145 9.18 -7.60 8.33
CA VAL A 145 8.95 -7.94 6.93
C VAL A 145 10.25 -7.70 6.17
N THR A 146 10.74 -8.71 5.45
CA THR A 146 11.87 -8.53 4.56
C THR A 146 11.41 -8.01 3.21
N LEU A 147 11.83 -6.79 2.88
CA LEU A 147 11.70 -6.22 1.53
C LEU A 147 13.02 -6.45 0.78
N GLY A 148 13.15 -7.60 0.13
CA GLY A 148 14.44 -8.02 -0.45
C GLY A 148 15.48 -8.25 0.66
N ASN A 149 16.59 -7.50 0.63
CA ASN A 149 17.64 -7.56 1.65
C ASN A 149 17.38 -6.69 2.89
N ILE A 150 16.29 -5.91 2.88
CA ILE A 150 15.95 -4.98 3.95
C ILE A 150 14.99 -5.66 4.90
N VAL A 151 15.36 -5.78 6.16
CA VAL A 151 14.46 -6.18 7.25
C VAL A 151 13.82 -4.92 7.81
N LEU A 152 12.50 -4.80 7.68
CA LEU A 152 11.74 -3.76 8.34
C LEU A 152 11.41 -4.24 9.75
N ASN A 153 12.02 -3.59 10.74
CA ASN A 153 11.63 -3.72 12.14
C ASN A 153 10.58 -2.65 12.40
N GLY A 154 9.44 -3.05 12.92
CA GLY A 154 8.45 -2.08 13.32
C GLY A 154 7.48 -1.64 12.22
N VAL A 155 7.11 -0.35 12.24
CA VAL A 155 6.17 0.22 11.28
C VAL A 155 6.73 0.11 9.86
N GLY A 156 6.26 -0.87 9.11
CA GLY A 156 6.67 -1.08 7.71
C GLY A 156 6.01 -0.10 6.74
N SER A 157 4.84 0.44 7.11
CA SER A 157 4.08 1.41 6.32
C SER A 157 3.22 2.29 7.20
N LEU A 158 2.99 3.49 6.75
CA LEU A 158 2.04 4.44 7.32
C LEU A 158 1.41 5.28 6.21
N ALA A 159 0.24 5.88 6.48
CA ALA A 159 -0.35 6.92 5.65
C ALA A 159 -0.70 8.13 6.52
N PHE A 160 -0.45 9.33 6.01
CA PHE A 160 -0.63 10.58 6.74
C PHE A 160 -1.65 11.48 6.05
N THR A 161 -2.75 11.75 6.72
CA THR A 161 -3.86 12.57 6.19
C THR A 161 -3.78 14.05 6.60
N GLY A 162 -2.71 14.47 7.27
CA GLY A 162 -2.57 15.81 7.83
C GLY A 162 -3.02 15.93 9.30
N ASP A 163 -4.06 15.24 9.71
CA ASP A 163 -4.57 15.22 11.09
C ASP A 163 -4.54 13.84 11.75
N THR A 164 -4.41 12.79 10.94
CA THR A 164 -4.43 11.39 11.36
C THR A 164 -3.27 10.64 10.74
N ILE A 165 -2.68 9.73 11.51
CA ILE A 165 -1.67 8.78 11.02
C ILE A 165 -2.30 7.40 11.06
N LEU A 166 -2.37 6.76 9.88
CA LEU A 166 -2.80 5.37 9.75
C LEU A 166 -1.57 4.48 9.79
N MET A 167 -1.58 3.46 10.61
CA MET A 167 -0.47 2.50 10.70
C MET A 167 -0.98 1.07 10.76
N ASN A 168 -0.23 0.16 10.15
CA ASN A 168 -0.39 -1.26 10.38
C ASN A 168 0.37 -1.61 11.66
N GLN A 169 -0.37 -1.76 12.76
CA GLN A 169 0.12 -2.16 14.08
C GLN A 169 -0.65 -3.40 14.56
N PRO A 170 -0.33 -4.61 14.03
CA PRO A 170 -1.06 -5.83 14.34
C PRO A 170 -1.10 -6.15 15.84
N GLU A 171 -0.11 -5.69 16.61
CA GLU A 171 -0.07 -5.86 18.07
C GLU A 171 -1.28 -5.21 18.78
N LEU A 172 -1.92 -4.22 18.16
CA LEU A 172 -3.12 -3.56 18.66
C LEU A 172 -4.42 -4.28 18.28
N GLY A 173 -4.33 -5.47 17.67
CA GLY A 173 -5.46 -6.34 17.42
C GLY A 173 -6.24 -6.06 16.13
N GLY A 174 -5.68 -5.27 15.19
CA GLY A 174 -6.31 -4.99 13.91
C GLY A 174 -5.31 -4.66 12.81
N LEU A 175 -5.81 -4.58 11.58
CA LEU A 175 -4.99 -4.30 10.41
C LEU A 175 -4.62 -2.82 10.29
N ILE A 176 -5.54 -1.93 10.65
CA ILE A 176 -5.36 -0.48 10.58
C ILE A 176 -5.65 0.12 11.94
N THR A 177 -4.72 0.89 12.45
CA THR A 177 -4.91 1.72 13.65
C THR A 177 -4.75 3.18 13.29
N LYS A 178 -5.71 4.00 13.70
CA LYS A 178 -5.69 5.46 13.57
C LYS A 178 -5.05 6.07 14.80
N PHE A 179 -4.04 6.89 14.58
CA PHE A 179 -3.36 7.63 15.63
C PHE A 179 -3.58 9.13 15.48
N SER A 180 -3.75 9.81 16.60
CA SER A 180 -3.65 11.27 16.64
C SER A 180 -2.21 11.71 16.43
N LEU A 181 -1.99 13.00 16.14
CA LEU A 181 -0.64 13.58 16.03
C LEU A 181 0.15 13.56 17.36
N ARG A 182 -0.51 13.21 18.47
CA ARG A 182 0.11 12.99 19.78
C ARG A 182 0.43 11.52 20.06
N GLY A 183 0.18 10.63 19.09
CA GLY A 183 0.47 9.21 19.20
C GLY A 183 -0.54 8.40 20.02
N GLN A 184 -1.72 8.94 20.25
CA GLN A 184 -2.78 8.19 20.91
C GLN A 184 -3.58 7.39 19.86
N PRO A 185 -3.61 6.04 19.97
CA PRO A 185 -4.48 5.24 19.14
C PRO A 185 -5.94 5.51 19.59
N TYR A 186 -6.83 5.77 18.63
CA TYR A 186 -8.22 6.05 18.96
C TYR A 186 -9.23 5.19 18.20
N HIS A 187 -8.80 4.51 17.14
CA HIS A 187 -9.63 3.57 16.41
C HIS A 187 -8.78 2.50 15.73
N THR A 188 -9.07 1.24 16.02
CA THR A 188 -8.44 0.07 15.39
C THR A 188 -9.50 -0.77 14.74
N PHE A 189 -9.30 -1.17 13.48
CA PHE A 189 -10.25 -1.95 12.71
C PHE A 189 -9.57 -2.86 11.68
N GLY A 190 -10.37 -3.70 11.03
CA GLY A 190 -9.90 -4.71 10.11
C GLY A 190 -9.41 -5.96 10.85
N THR A 191 -10.16 -7.06 10.72
CA THR A 191 -9.80 -8.35 11.32
C THR A 191 -8.62 -8.98 10.58
N PHE A 192 -7.77 -9.71 11.29
CA PHE A 192 -6.72 -10.48 10.65
C PHE A 192 -7.32 -11.54 9.72
N ARG A 193 -6.63 -11.79 8.61
CA ARG A 193 -6.96 -12.95 7.78
C ARG A 193 -6.48 -14.22 8.46
N GLN A 194 -7.17 -15.33 8.20
CA GLN A 194 -6.69 -16.64 8.56
C GLN A 194 -5.48 -16.98 7.71
N THR A 195 -4.37 -17.34 8.35
CA THR A 195 -3.10 -17.63 7.69
C THR A 195 -2.76 -19.11 7.70
N GLY A 196 -3.44 -19.90 8.54
CA GLY A 196 -3.11 -21.28 8.85
C GLY A 196 -1.89 -21.43 9.78
N HIS A 197 -1.38 -20.29 10.28
CA HIS A 197 -0.19 -20.23 11.15
C HIS A 197 -0.46 -19.48 12.46
N GLU A 198 -1.71 -19.49 12.93
CA GLU A 198 -2.14 -18.74 14.12
C GLU A 198 -1.39 -19.15 15.39
N ALA A 199 -0.92 -20.39 15.45
CA ALA A 199 -0.08 -20.90 16.54
C ALA A 199 1.33 -20.29 16.55
N ASP A 200 1.84 -19.86 15.41
CA ASP A 200 3.09 -19.09 15.26
C ASP A 200 2.76 -17.61 15.16
N ARG A 201 2.68 -16.94 16.31
CA ARG A 201 2.28 -15.54 16.38
C ARG A 201 3.10 -14.63 15.47
N ASN A 202 4.42 -14.80 15.44
CA ASN A 202 5.29 -13.95 14.63
C ASN A 202 5.01 -14.11 13.13
N LEU A 203 4.80 -15.34 12.69
CA LEU A 203 4.47 -15.62 11.30
C LEU A 203 3.06 -15.13 10.95
N HIS A 204 2.09 -15.38 11.82
CA HIS A 204 0.71 -14.92 11.64
C HIS A 204 0.64 -13.40 11.50
N LEU A 205 1.32 -12.64 12.37
CA LEU A 205 1.38 -11.18 12.27
C LEU A 205 2.15 -10.71 11.05
N ALA A 206 3.27 -11.36 10.70
CA ALA A 206 4.03 -11.04 9.49
C ALA A 206 3.19 -11.22 8.21
N LEU A 207 2.36 -12.27 8.17
CA LEU A 207 1.44 -12.52 7.06
C LEU A 207 0.24 -11.54 7.04
N ASN A 208 -0.03 -10.84 8.12
CA ASN A 208 -1.02 -9.77 8.23
C ASN A 208 -0.41 -8.37 8.13
N SER A 209 0.85 -8.26 7.67
CA SER A 209 1.48 -6.97 7.38
C SER A 209 1.01 -6.41 6.04
N GLY A 210 0.80 -5.08 5.99
CA GLY A 210 0.32 -4.45 4.77
C GLY A 210 0.33 -2.93 4.82
N LEU A 211 -0.22 -2.35 3.77
CA LEU A 211 -0.25 -0.91 3.49
C LEU A 211 -1.64 -0.36 3.82
N PRO A 212 -1.80 0.44 4.87
CA PRO A 212 -3.01 1.22 5.09
C PRO A 212 -3.03 2.41 4.13
N LEU A 213 -4.13 2.62 3.43
CA LEU A 213 -4.33 3.74 2.51
C LEU A 213 -5.71 4.37 2.77
N THR A 214 -5.87 5.60 2.33
CA THR A 214 -7.17 6.29 2.33
C THR A 214 -7.36 7.07 1.05
N ASN A 215 -8.61 7.23 0.62
CA ASN A 215 -8.96 8.07 -0.52
C ASN A 215 -9.67 9.36 -0.07
N SER A 216 -9.88 10.28 -1.01
CA SER A 216 -10.55 11.57 -0.79
C SER A 216 -12.01 11.42 -0.30
N ALA A 217 -12.67 10.29 -0.55
CA ALA A 217 -14.01 9.99 -0.07
C ALA A 217 -14.05 9.47 1.37
N GLY A 218 -12.89 9.36 2.05
CA GLY A 218 -12.77 8.90 3.43
C GLY A 218 -12.87 7.38 3.61
N ASN A 219 -12.83 6.60 2.53
CA ASN A 219 -12.73 5.15 2.63
C ASN A 219 -11.28 4.74 2.88
N TYR A 220 -11.11 3.60 3.55
CA TYR A 220 -9.81 3.02 3.81
C TYR A 220 -9.60 1.77 2.97
N TYR A 221 -8.35 1.53 2.62
CA TYR A 221 -7.90 0.30 1.98
C TYR A 221 -6.78 -0.30 2.82
N PHE A 222 -6.73 -1.62 2.85
CA PHE A 222 -5.61 -2.36 3.39
C PHE A 222 -5.12 -3.35 2.35
N VAL A 223 -3.90 -3.14 1.85
CA VAL A 223 -3.26 -4.02 0.86
C VAL A 223 -2.26 -4.91 1.58
N PHE A 224 -2.53 -6.22 1.63
CA PHE A 224 -1.61 -7.17 2.25
C PHE A 224 -0.33 -7.28 1.44
N GLN A 225 0.80 -6.97 2.07
CA GLN A 225 2.10 -7.01 1.40
C GLN A 225 2.70 -8.39 1.30
N THR A 226 2.31 -9.32 2.17
CA THR A 226 2.95 -10.61 2.37
C THR A 226 1.99 -11.76 2.17
N GLY A 227 2.51 -12.95 1.86
CA GLY A 227 1.69 -14.13 1.61
C GLY A 227 0.85 -14.00 0.34
N ARG A 228 -0.35 -14.58 0.33
CA ARG A 228 -1.26 -14.49 -0.82
C ARG A 228 -1.74 -13.06 -1.00
N PRO A 229 -1.54 -12.45 -2.18
CA PRO A 229 -1.88 -11.05 -2.43
C PRO A 229 -3.39 -10.82 -2.38
N MET A 230 -3.79 -9.79 -1.67
CA MET A 230 -5.18 -9.39 -1.54
C MET A 230 -5.29 -7.97 -0.99
N PHE A 231 -6.47 -7.37 -1.09
CA PHE A 231 -6.78 -6.13 -0.42
C PHE A 231 -8.21 -6.11 0.11
N ARG A 232 -8.44 -5.23 1.08
CA ARG A 232 -9.77 -4.96 1.64
C ARG A 232 -10.07 -3.48 1.54
N LYS A 233 -11.34 -3.17 1.33
CA LYS A 233 -11.87 -1.81 1.42
C LYS A 233 -12.80 -1.70 2.61
N TYR A 234 -12.70 -0.56 3.29
CA TYR A 234 -13.51 -0.24 4.47
C TYR A 234 -14.17 1.12 4.27
N ASP A 235 -15.35 1.32 4.87
CA ASP A 235 -15.98 2.63 4.95
C ASP A 235 -15.27 3.55 5.97
N ALA A 236 -15.74 4.78 6.09
CA ALA A 236 -15.21 5.77 7.03
C ALA A 236 -15.29 5.33 8.51
N SER A 237 -16.22 4.43 8.84
CA SER A 237 -16.41 3.85 10.17
C SER A 237 -15.55 2.62 10.44
N GLY A 238 -14.80 2.12 9.43
CA GLY A 238 -13.98 0.92 9.54
C GLY A 238 -14.74 -0.39 9.30
N ASN A 239 -15.98 -0.34 8.78
CA ASN A 239 -16.69 -1.54 8.37
C ASN A 239 -16.16 -2.02 7.02
N GLN A 240 -15.91 -3.33 6.90
CA GLN A 240 -15.44 -3.91 5.66
C GLN A 240 -16.54 -3.87 4.58
N LEU A 241 -16.26 -3.23 3.46
CA LEU A 241 -17.15 -3.17 2.31
C LEU A 241 -16.96 -4.40 1.41
N PHE A 242 -15.71 -4.74 1.14
CA PHE A 242 -15.38 -5.96 0.38
C PHE A 242 -13.91 -6.39 0.60
N GLU A 243 -13.63 -7.60 0.12
CA GLU A 243 -12.30 -8.18 0.00
C GLU A 243 -12.09 -8.66 -1.44
N ARG A 244 -10.88 -8.50 -1.98
CA ARG A 244 -10.50 -8.96 -3.31
C ARG A 244 -9.13 -9.63 -3.28
N HIS A 245 -9.03 -10.78 -3.92
CA HIS A 245 -7.74 -11.36 -4.24
C HIS A 245 -7.10 -10.63 -5.42
N ILE A 246 -5.78 -10.48 -5.36
CA ILE A 246 -4.99 -9.92 -6.46
C ILE A 246 -4.52 -11.08 -7.31
N GLU A 247 -5.10 -11.24 -8.50
CA GLU A 247 -4.91 -12.39 -9.36
C GLU A 247 -4.53 -11.95 -10.78
N GLY A 248 -3.73 -12.79 -11.45
CA GLY A 248 -3.32 -12.60 -12.84
C GLY A 248 -2.09 -13.43 -13.17
N ILE A 249 -1.93 -13.73 -14.44
CA ILE A 249 -0.85 -14.59 -14.96
C ILE A 249 0.54 -14.08 -14.59
N GLU A 250 0.69 -12.77 -14.41
CA GLU A 250 1.96 -12.12 -14.07
C GLU A 250 2.42 -12.45 -12.64
N ILE A 251 1.49 -12.77 -11.73
CA ILE A 251 1.78 -13.07 -10.33
C ILE A 251 1.60 -14.55 -9.97
N ASP A 252 1.03 -15.38 -10.87
CA ASP A 252 0.73 -16.79 -10.61
C ASP A 252 1.97 -17.57 -10.17
N SER A 253 3.12 -17.35 -10.81
CA SER A 253 4.37 -18.01 -10.43
C SER A 253 4.76 -17.70 -8.98
N LEU A 254 4.58 -16.46 -8.53
CA LEU A 254 4.88 -16.07 -7.15
C LEU A 254 3.90 -16.73 -6.18
N VAL A 255 2.61 -16.71 -6.49
CA VAL A 255 1.56 -17.25 -5.61
C VAL A 255 1.68 -18.77 -5.49
N ASN A 256 1.96 -19.48 -6.59
CA ASN A 256 2.10 -20.94 -6.61
C ASN A 256 3.38 -21.42 -5.90
N ASN A 257 4.38 -20.55 -5.76
CA ASN A 257 5.65 -20.85 -5.06
C ASN A 257 5.69 -20.29 -3.63
N LEU A 258 4.56 -19.83 -3.07
CA LEU A 258 4.53 -19.46 -1.66
C LEU A 258 4.88 -20.67 -0.79
N PRO A 259 5.78 -20.50 0.20
CA PRO A 259 6.22 -21.61 1.01
C PRO A 259 5.09 -22.10 1.92
N THR A 260 4.99 -23.42 2.10
CA THR A 260 4.17 -24.05 3.13
C THR A 260 4.89 -24.07 4.48
N ILE A 261 6.24 -24.11 4.44
CA ILE A 261 7.13 -23.99 5.60
C ILE A 261 7.98 -22.75 5.39
N TRP A 262 7.78 -21.74 6.22
CA TRP A 262 8.44 -20.45 6.09
C TRP A 262 9.88 -20.49 6.59
N PRO A 263 10.86 -19.99 5.82
CA PRO A 263 12.24 -19.85 6.27
C PRO A 263 12.31 -18.99 7.55
N ARG A 264 13.30 -19.26 8.38
CA ARG A 264 13.52 -18.50 9.62
C ARG A 264 14.97 -18.02 9.69
N LYS A 265 15.16 -16.89 10.33
CA LYS A 265 16.48 -16.30 10.57
C LYS A 265 16.62 -16.02 12.07
N THR A 266 17.78 -16.35 12.62
CA THR A 266 18.13 -15.95 13.98
C THR A 266 18.45 -14.44 14.00
N ASP A 267 17.82 -13.70 14.92
CA ASP A 267 18.13 -12.30 15.14
C ASP A 267 19.36 -12.12 16.04
N ALA A 268 19.73 -10.86 16.31
CA ALA A 268 20.88 -10.54 17.15
C ALA A 268 20.71 -10.99 18.63
N ASP A 269 19.45 -11.12 19.07
CA ASP A 269 19.09 -11.52 20.43
C ASP A 269 18.86 -13.03 20.56
N GLY A 270 19.14 -13.81 19.51
CA GLY A 270 18.97 -15.26 19.46
C GLY A 270 17.52 -15.72 19.17
N GLY A 271 16.61 -14.79 18.90
CA GLY A 271 15.23 -15.08 18.54
C GLY A 271 15.11 -15.66 17.14
N SER A 272 14.17 -16.60 16.93
CA SER A 272 13.88 -17.17 15.62
C SER A 272 12.74 -16.42 14.95
N LEU A 273 13.05 -15.66 13.90
CA LEU A 273 12.09 -14.81 13.17
C LEU A 273 11.75 -15.40 11.81
N PRO A 274 10.47 -15.40 11.39
CA PRO A 274 10.10 -15.82 10.06
C PRO A 274 10.62 -14.83 9.02
N VAL A 275 11.07 -15.35 7.87
CA VAL A 275 11.43 -14.57 6.70
C VAL A 275 10.26 -14.63 5.73
N VAL A 276 9.56 -13.51 5.58
CA VAL A 276 8.36 -13.41 4.75
C VAL A 276 8.60 -12.35 3.68
N PRO A 277 8.97 -12.77 2.45
CA PRO A 277 9.18 -11.83 1.36
C PRO A 277 7.85 -11.19 0.95
N PRO A 278 7.85 -9.93 0.51
CA PRO A 278 6.64 -9.28 0.04
C PRO A 278 6.19 -9.84 -1.31
N SER A 279 4.90 -10.03 -1.47
CA SER A 279 4.24 -10.26 -2.77
C SER A 279 3.84 -8.93 -3.43
N ILE A 280 3.60 -7.91 -2.61
CA ILE A 280 3.29 -6.53 -3.01
C ILE A 280 4.40 -5.61 -2.53
N ARG A 281 4.90 -4.74 -3.40
CA ARG A 281 5.95 -3.76 -3.07
C ARG A 281 5.38 -2.51 -2.44
N THR A 282 4.44 -1.89 -3.14
CA THR A 282 3.78 -0.66 -2.69
C THR A 282 2.39 -0.57 -3.33
N ALA A 283 1.58 0.34 -2.82
CA ALA A 283 0.30 0.68 -3.41
C ALA A 283 -0.02 2.15 -3.13
N ALA A 284 -0.83 2.74 -4.00
CA ALA A 284 -1.35 4.10 -3.85
C ALA A 284 -2.75 4.20 -4.43
N ILE A 285 -3.47 5.26 -4.09
CA ILE A 285 -4.79 5.56 -4.64
C ILE A 285 -4.66 6.83 -5.47
N ASP A 286 -5.14 6.78 -6.71
CA ASP A 286 -5.18 7.97 -7.56
C ASP A 286 -6.36 8.89 -7.20
N GLN A 287 -6.40 10.07 -7.78
CA GLN A 287 -7.44 11.06 -7.53
C GLN A 287 -8.85 10.61 -7.99
N SER A 288 -8.92 9.64 -8.91
CA SER A 288 -10.18 9.02 -9.35
C SER A 288 -10.67 7.94 -8.38
N GLY A 289 -9.87 7.62 -7.35
CA GLY A 289 -10.18 6.60 -6.35
C GLY A 289 -9.80 5.18 -6.77
N ASN A 290 -9.02 5.01 -7.85
CA ASN A 290 -8.52 3.71 -8.25
C ASN A 290 -7.32 3.31 -7.38
N LEU A 291 -7.28 2.04 -7.02
CA LEU A 291 -6.16 1.45 -6.28
C LEU A 291 -5.11 0.91 -7.25
N TRP A 292 -3.91 1.46 -7.19
CA TRP A 292 -2.74 1.02 -7.93
C TRP A 292 -1.86 0.16 -7.04
N VAL A 293 -1.53 -1.04 -7.49
CA VAL A 293 -0.75 -2.02 -6.72
C VAL A 293 0.48 -2.42 -7.49
N ALA A 294 1.65 -2.11 -6.95
CA ALA A 294 2.94 -2.56 -7.50
C ALA A 294 3.29 -3.94 -6.94
N LEU A 295 3.44 -4.90 -7.83
CA LEU A 295 3.75 -6.28 -7.49
C LEU A 295 5.24 -6.47 -7.19
N SER A 296 5.62 -7.59 -6.61
CA SER A 296 7.03 -8.00 -6.49
C SER A 296 7.64 -8.48 -7.81
N VAL A 297 6.82 -8.64 -8.84
CA VAL A 297 7.19 -8.76 -10.26
C VAL A 297 7.01 -7.40 -10.96
N PRO A 298 7.61 -7.14 -12.13
CA PRO A 298 7.64 -5.80 -12.73
C PRO A 298 6.31 -5.38 -13.37
N PHE A 299 5.21 -5.51 -12.63
CA PHE A 299 3.87 -5.15 -13.08
C PHE A 299 3.14 -4.33 -12.01
N LEU A 300 2.21 -3.50 -12.50
CA LEU A 300 1.23 -2.77 -11.72
C LEU A 300 -0.17 -3.28 -12.11
N TYR A 301 -0.99 -3.51 -11.12
CA TYR A 301 -2.43 -3.73 -11.31
C TYR A 301 -3.21 -2.52 -10.84
N VAL A 302 -4.23 -2.14 -11.59
CA VAL A 302 -5.13 -1.05 -11.22
C VAL A 302 -6.52 -1.61 -11.01
N TYR A 303 -7.10 -1.28 -9.88
CA TYR A 303 -8.46 -1.66 -9.48
C TYR A 303 -9.32 -0.42 -9.35
N ASP A 304 -10.53 -0.46 -9.85
CA ASP A 304 -11.50 0.61 -9.67
C ASP A 304 -12.08 0.65 -8.24
N ALA A 305 -12.98 1.61 -8.00
CA ALA A 305 -13.61 1.78 -6.69
C ALA A 305 -14.47 0.60 -6.25
N THR A 306 -14.87 -0.31 -7.16
CA THR A 306 -15.65 -1.53 -6.89
C THR A 306 -14.75 -2.73 -6.61
N GLY A 307 -13.45 -2.59 -6.85
CA GLY A 307 -12.46 -3.63 -6.67
C GLY A 307 -12.29 -4.53 -7.90
N GLU A 308 -12.78 -4.10 -9.07
CA GLU A 308 -12.55 -4.79 -10.33
C GLU A 308 -11.21 -4.35 -10.93
N LYS A 309 -10.41 -5.32 -11.39
CA LYS A 309 -9.15 -5.03 -12.07
C LYS A 309 -9.42 -4.44 -13.45
N ILE A 310 -8.99 -3.21 -13.69
CA ILE A 310 -9.25 -2.48 -14.93
C ILE A 310 -8.01 -2.33 -15.82
N ARG A 311 -6.80 -2.43 -15.27
CA ARG A 311 -5.55 -2.31 -16.05
C ARG A 311 -4.48 -3.25 -15.53
N THR A 312 -3.63 -3.74 -16.44
CA THR A 312 -2.34 -4.38 -16.16
C THR A 312 -1.26 -3.58 -16.87
N ILE A 313 -0.28 -3.07 -16.12
CA ILE A 313 0.70 -2.11 -16.61
C ILE A 313 2.11 -2.62 -16.33
N ARG A 314 3.00 -2.42 -17.29
CA ARG A 314 4.44 -2.52 -17.10
C ARG A 314 5.08 -1.16 -17.28
N LEU A 315 5.89 -0.73 -16.32
CA LEU A 315 6.68 0.49 -16.44
C LEU A 315 7.96 0.20 -17.20
N ASP A 316 8.17 0.92 -18.30
CA ASP A 316 9.34 0.78 -19.17
C ASP A 316 10.28 1.98 -18.95
N ALA A 317 11.07 1.92 -17.87
CA ALA A 317 12.03 2.95 -17.50
C ALA A 317 13.40 2.34 -17.23
N ALA A 318 14.44 3.05 -17.62
CA ALA A 318 15.82 2.57 -17.52
C ALA A 318 16.24 2.32 -16.05
N GLY A 319 16.67 1.10 -15.74
CA GLY A 319 17.07 0.73 -14.37
C GLY A 319 15.93 0.52 -13.37
N LEU A 320 14.68 0.70 -13.77
CA LEU A 320 13.53 0.44 -12.90
C LEU A 320 13.20 -1.07 -12.89
N VAL A 321 13.78 -1.78 -11.94
CA VAL A 321 13.53 -3.23 -11.77
C VAL A 321 12.34 -3.49 -10.85
N SER A 322 12.16 -2.66 -9.84
CA SER A 322 11.06 -2.79 -8.88
C SER A 322 10.64 -1.43 -8.33
N VAL A 323 9.34 -1.22 -8.23
CA VAL A 323 8.77 0.00 -7.67
C VAL A 323 8.81 -0.04 -6.14
N SER A 324 9.30 1.01 -5.52
CA SER A 324 9.32 1.15 -4.05
C SER A 324 8.31 2.16 -3.52
N SER A 325 7.87 3.10 -4.38
CA SER A 325 6.88 4.12 -4.04
C SER A 325 6.10 4.51 -5.28
N LEU A 326 4.80 4.71 -5.11
CA LEU A 326 3.88 5.33 -6.05
C LEU A 326 3.26 6.53 -5.36
N TYR A 327 3.15 7.65 -6.06
CA TYR A 327 2.47 8.84 -5.56
C TYR A 327 1.75 9.55 -6.72
N PHE A 328 0.56 10.05 -6.46
CA PHE A 328 -0.26 10.79 -7.40
C PHE A 328 -0.43 12.24 -6.93
N PRO A 329 0.23 13.22 -7.56
CA PRO A 329 -0.03 14.64 -7.33
C PRO A 329 -1.48 15.02 -7.64
N ASP A 330 -1.88 16.20 -7.22
CA ASP A 330 -3.26 16.70 -7.39
C ASP A 330 -3.63 17.03 -8.85
N ASP A 331 -2.72 16.87 -9.80
CA ASP A 331 -2.93 17.17 -11.22
C ASP A 331 -3.75 16.10 -11.99
N ASN A 332 -4.12 14.99 -11.35
CA ASN A 332 -4.86 13.86 -11.92
C ASN A 332 -4.23 13.20 -13.14
N LYS A 333 -2.98 13.51 -13.49
CA LYS A 333 -2.33 13.05 -14.72
C LYS A 333 -0.98 12.42 -14.47
N THR A 334 -0.32 12.83 -13.41
CA THR A 334 1.05 12.42 -13.12
C THR A 334 1.07 11.32 -12.06
N MET A 335 1.94 10.34 -12.27
CA MET A 335 2.34 9.36 -11.27
C MET A 335 3.84 9.47 -11.04
N LEU A 336 4.24 9.71 -9.82
CA LEU A 336 5.64 9.71 -9.38
C LEU A 336 6.06 8.34 -8.90
N VAL A 337 7.22 7.88 -9.33
CA VAL A 337 7.71 6.53 -9.07
C VAL A 337 9.14 6.57 -8.53
N ALA A 338 9.37 5.87 -7.43
CA ALA A 338 10.70 5.52 -6.94
C ALA A 338 10.98 4.02 -7.15
N PRO A 339 12.26 3.60 -7.27
CA PRO A 339 13.46 4.44 -7.38
C PRO A 339 13.59 5.15 -8.73
N GLY A 340 14.53 6.09 -8.82
CA GLY A 340 14.88 6.76 -10.08
C GLY A 340 14.19 8.12 -10.29
N GLY A 341 13.16 8.43 -9.48
CA GLY A 341 12.47 9.72 -9.55
C GLY A 341 11.78 9.94 -10.90
N TYR A 342 11.07 8.90 -11.37
CA TYR A 342 10.38 8.96 -12.66
C TYR A 342 9.00 9.58 -12.53
N GLU A 343 8.60 10.25 -13.59
CA GLU A 343 7.25 10.76 -13.79
C GLU A 343 6.61 10.03 -14.97
N PHE A 344 5.39 9.55 -14.78
CA PHE A 344 4.59 8.91 -15.82
C PHE A 344 3.28 9.67 -15.98
N THR A 345 2.82 9.79 -17.22
CA THR A 345 1.47 10.26 -17.49
C THR A 345 0.51 9.08 -17.42
N VAL A 346 -0.56 9.23 -16.61
CA VAL A 346 -1.61 8.23 -16.41
C VAL A 346 -2.97 8.88 -16.69
N TRP A 347 -3.85 8.20 -17.44
CA TRP A 347 -5.24 8.59 -17.74
C TRP A 347 -6.14 7.38 -17.89
#